data_8330966f11c64b8e2e87abf22cbb36c5
#
_entry.id   8330966f11c64b8e2e87abf22cbb36c5
#
_cell.length_a   1.000
_cell.length_b   1.000
_cell.length_c   1.000
_cell.angle_alpha   90.00
_cell.angle_beta   90.00
_cell.angle_gamma   90.00
#
_symmetry.space_group_name_H-M   'P 1'
#
loop_
_entity.id
_entity.type
_entity.pdbx_description
1 polymer ?
#
loop_
_entity_poly.entity_id
_entity_poly.type
_entity_poly.pdbx_seq_one_letter_code
_entity_poly.pdbx_strand_id
1 'polypeptide(L)'
;MEDITRHLSQNIGPRPAGSSSEHSAAQYIAQTMIELGLTVETQPFYFLGWEPTRPARVELLAPETRKIPAGSFLFSGSAPEGGIEGQVAHVGTMYLCRDFFEWPKYAVKAADGSDLAYLVANAGGPAITFVLYELGRLFGRMPYVVLDLATHDYFQQQLAAGNEVRVRMDTAGVVKDGLLSHNVTGVLPGSCLPEEEIVVCAHYDSTLGSPGACDNASGVEAMLRIAENMAHGPKPAKTVRFIAFGAEEYLMFGSKFYVATQKEKGLLDRIKNVVNLDMVGFGDHLAVTVAPESFKRRLQSVFAGMAEAFPVEYNSNVLPVSDHYPFYEEGIPVAMFLGWPYDDYHQGTDSRDKIDPDMIRRAAEAATGVVRQVAGR
;
A
#
# COMPACT_ATOMS: atom_id res chain seq x y z
N MET A 1 -16.93 -5.72 -17.94
CA MET A 1 -15.91 -4.69 -17.66
C MET A 1 -14.59 -5.10 -18.29
N GLU A 2 -13.82 -4.15 -18.84
CA GLU A 2 -12.46 -4.38 -19.36
C GLU A 2 -11.52 -4.89 -18.23
N ASP A 3 -10.39 -5.53 -18.59
CA ASP A 3 -9.35 -5.96 -17.63
C ASP A 3 -8.57 -4.73 -17.11
N ILE A 4 -9.09 -4.13 -16.06
CA ILE A 4 -8.58 -2.89 -15.45
C ILE A 4 -7.19 -3.12 -14.86
N THR A 5 -6.99 -4.28 -14.21
CA THR A 5 -5.68 -4.66 -13.68
C THR A 5 -4.62 -4.69 -14.78
N ARG A 6 -4.95 -5.24 -15.96
CA ARG A 6 -4.07 -5.21 -17.14
C ARG A 6 -3.79 -3.78 -17.58
N HIS A 7 -4.84 -2.95 -17.71
CA HIS A 7 -4.67 -1.58 -18.20
C HIS A 7 -3.74 -0.79 -17.27
N LEU A 8 -3.96 -0.85 -15.97
CA LEU A 8 -3.16 -0.11 -15.00
C LEU A 8 -1.72 -0.63 -14.91
N SER A 9 -1.52 -1.96 -14.85
CA SER A 9 -0.20 -2.54 -14.58
C SER A 9 0.66 -2.79 -15.81
N GLN A 10 0.06 -3.00 -17.00
CA GLN A 10 0.80 -3.28 -18.23
C GLN A 10 0.76 -2.13 -19.24
N ASN A 11 -0.42 -1.52 -19.50
CA ASN A 11 -0.52 -0.46 -20.49
C ASN A 11 0.03 0.87 -19.95
N ILE A 12 -0.27 1.19 -18.69
CA ILE A 12 0.30 2.35 -17.99
C ILE A 12 1.63 1.96 -17.34
N GLY A 13 1.67 0.83 -16.62
CA GLY A 13 2.84 0.33 -15.94
C GLY A 13 3.04 0.94 -14.54
N PRO A 14 4.31 1.06 -14.07
CA PRO A 14 4.60 1.68 -12.78
C PRO A 14 4.03 3.09 -12.68
N ARG A 15 3.30 3.33 -11.60
CA ARG A 15 2.49 4.54 -11.36
C ARG A 15 2.86 5.24 -10.05
N PRO A 16 4.15 5.51 -9.80
CA PRO A 16 4.51 6.13 -8.53
C PRO A 16 3.84 7.50 -8.38
N ALA A 17 3.40 7.81 -7.17
CA ALA A 17 2.65 9.02 -6.88
C ALA A 17 3.38 10.29 -7.36
N GLY A 18 2.64 11.23 -7.94
CA GLY A 18 3.15 12.47 -8.55
C GLY A 18 3.71 12.30 -9.96
N SER A 19 3.68 11.08 -10.53
CA SER A 19 4.16 10.82 -11.89
C SER A 19 3.09 11.06 -12.97
N SER A 20 3.53 11.18 -14.22
CA SER A 20 2.61 11.25 -15.38
C SER A 20 1.80 9.97 -15.55
N SER A 21 2.37 8.81 -15.19
CA SER A 21 1.66 7.52 -15.26
C SER A 21 0.57 7.42 -14.17
N GLU A 22 0.81 7.91 -12.96
CA GLU A 22 -0.24 8.05 -11.95
C GLU A 22 -1.38 8.95 -12.43
N HIS A 23 -1.05 10.08 -13.05
CA HIS A 23 -2.03 11.00 -13.65
C HIS A 23 -2.88 10.31 -14.73
N SER A 24 -2.25 9.52 -15.60
CA SER A 24 -2.95 8.74 -16.64
C SER A 24 -3.88 7.70 -16.02
N ALA A 25 -3.46 7.05 -14.93
CA ALA A 25 -4.30 6.11 -14.19
C ALA A 25 -5.51 6.82 -13.56
N ALA A 26 -5.34 7.99 -12.94
CA ALA A 26 -6.43 8.78 -12.40
C ALA A 26 -7.48 9.15 -13.48
N GLN A 27 -7.01 9.56 -14.68
CA GLN A 27 -7.89 9.89 -15.80
C GLN A 27 -8.67 8.67 -16.30
N TYR A 28 -8.01 7.52 -16.43
CA TYR A 28 -8.64 6.27 -16.84
C TYR A 28 -9.72 5.83 -15.84
N ILE A 29 -9.42 5.88 -14.54
CA ILE A 29 -10.36 5.52 -13.47
C ILE A 29 -11.56 6.48 -13.46
N ALA A 30 -11.34 7.80 -13.59
CA ALA A 30 -12.39 8.79 -13.67
C ALA A 30 -13.31 8.52 -14.86
N GLN A 31 -12.76 8.24 -16.04
CA GLN A 31 -13.52 7.92 -17.24
C GLN A 31 -14.35 6.64 -17.05
N THR A 32 -13.74 5.59 -16.47
CA THR A 32 -14.46 4.34 -16.16
C THR A 32 -15.64 4.57 -15.21
N MET A 33 -15.46 5.38 -14.17
CA MET A 33 -16.55 5.75 -13.25
C MET A 33 -17.67 6.52 -13.93
N ILE A 34 -17.35 7.43 -14.88
CA ILE A 34 -18.34 8.14 -15.70
C ILE A 34 -19.15 7.17 -16.56
N GLU A 35 -18.49 6.20 -17.20
CA GLU A 35 -19.13 5.17 -18.03
C GLU A 35 -20.05 4.25 -17.23
N LEU A 36 -19.76 4.04 -15.95
CA LEU A 36 -20.64 3.35 -15.00
C LEU A 36 -21.83 4.23 -14.53
N GLY A 37 -21.94 5.47 -14.98
CA GLY A 37 -23.03 6.38 -14.63
C GLY A 37 -22.88 7.07 -13.27
N LEU A 38 -21.68 7.08 -12.70
CA LEU A 38 -21.41 7.79 -11.45
C LEU A 38 -21.15 9.29 -11.71
N THR A 39 -21.49 10.12 -10.73
CA THR A 39 -21.01 11.51 -10.71
C THR A 39 -19.59 11.55 -10.23
N VAL A 40 -18.67 12.06 -11.06
CA VAL A 40 -17.23 12.01 -10.75
C VAL A 40 -16.71 13.36 -10.26
N GLU A 41 -15.95 13.32 -9.17
CA GLU A 41 -15.23 14.44 -8.58
C GLU A 41 -13.75 14.10 -8.51
N THR A 42 -12.88 15.07 -8.80
CA THR A 42 -11.43 14.92 -8.64
C THR A 42 -10.93 15.92 -7.61
N GLN A 43 -10.23 15.44 -6.60
CA GLN A 43 -9.67 16.25 -5.52
C GLN A 43 -8.16 16.29 -5.66
N PRO A 44 -7.56 17.38 -6.17
CA PRO A 44 -6.11 17.54 -6.21
C PRO A 44 -5.54 17.82 -4.83
N PHE A 45 -4.35 17.31 -4.56
CA PHE A 45 -3.59 17.63 -3.36
C PHE A 45 -2.07 17.60 -3.64
N TYR A 46 -1.34 18.36 -2.83
CA TYR A 46 0.11 18.37 -2.87
C TYR A 46 0.69 17.57 -1.72
N PHE A 47 1.75 16.85 -1.98
CA PHE A 47 2.41 16.05 -0.98
C PHE A 47 3.94 16.13 -1.08
N LEU A 48 4.58 15.65 -0.03
CA LEU A 48 6.02 15.51 0.03
C LEU A 48 6.41 14.13 -0.44
N GLY A 49 7.10 14.04 -1.57
CA GLY A 49 7.60 12.80 -2.12
C GLY A 49 9.11 12.66 -2.02
N TRP A 50 9.61 11.56 -2.53
CA TRP A 50 11.03 11.27 -2.62
C TRP A 50 11.35 10.63 -3.96
N GLU A 51 12.44 11.04 -4.59
CA GLU A 51 12.84 10.54 -5.90
C GLU A 51 14.29 10.01 -5.81
N PRO A 52 14.54 8.75 -6.25
CA PRO A 52 15.89 8.23 -6.27
C PRO A 52 16.72 8.94 -7.33
N THR A 53 17.91 9.38 -6.95
CA THR A 53 18.93 9.90 -7.86
C THR A 53 19.99 8.85 -8.19
N ARG A 54 20.14 7.86 -7.32
CA ARG A 54 20.90 6.63 -7.52
C ARG A 54 20.15 5.45 -6.91
N PRO A 55 20.08 4.28 -7.59
CA PRO A 55 19.42 3.09 -7.05
C PRO A 55 20.18 2.55 -5.83
N ALA A 56 19.44 1.90 -4.94
CA ALA A 56 20.04 1.14 -3.85
C ALA A 56 20.93 0.01 -4.40
N ARG A 57 22.15 -0.09 -3.90
CA ARG A 57 23.11 -1.15 -4.24
C ARG A 57 23.89 -1.55 -3.01
N VAL A 58 24.14 -2.84 -2.87
CA VAL A 58 25.02 -3.39 -1.84
C VAL A 58 25.94 -4.42 -2.48
N GLU A 59 27.22 -4.31 -2.16
CA GLU A 59 28.26 -5.26 -2.54
C GLU A 59 28.92 -5.77 -1.27
N LEU A 60 28.93 -7.09 -1.09
CA LEU A 60 29.74 -7.75 -0.08
C LEU A 60 31.20 -7.68 -0.51
N LEU A 61 32.10 -7.29 0.40
CA LEU A 61 33.53 -7.15 0.16
C LEU A 61 34.34 -8.19 0.96
N ALA A 62 33.80 -8.65 2.08
CA ALA A 62 34.36 -9.72 2.92
C ALA A 62 33.20 -10.49 3.57
N PRO A 63 33.38 -11.84 3.77
CA PRO A 63 34.53 -12.67 3.47
C PRO A 63 34.70 -13.03 1.98
N GLU A 64 33.75 -12.72 1.13
CA GLU A 64 33.78 -12.94 -0.32
C GLU A 64 33.26 -11.71 -1.04
N THR A 65 33.57 -11.54 -2.33
CA THR A 65 33.04 -10.42 -3.11
C THR A 65 31.84 -10.87 -3.94
N ARG A 66 30.65 -10.27 -3.69
CA ARG A 66 29.44 -10.49 -4.48
C ARG A 66 28.44 -9.37 -4.33
N LYS A 67 27.59 -9.19 -5.34
CA LYS A 67 26.45 -8.30 -5.25
C LYS A 67 25.37 -8.91 -4.34
N ILE A 68 24.71 -8.06 -3.57
CA ILE A 68 23.61 -8.41 -2.67
C ILE A 68 22.34 -7.75 -3.22
N PRO A 69 21.17 -8.44 -3.25
CA PRO A 69 19.89 -7.83 -3.53
C PRO A 69 19.62 -6.66 -2.59
N ALA A 70 19.19 -5.54 -3.15
CA ALA A 70 18.99 -4.31 -2.39
C ALA A 70 17.78 -3.53 -2.90
N GLY A 71 16.94 -3.11 -1.97
CA GLY A 71 15.78 -2.24 -2.19
C GLY A 71 15.98 -0.85 -1.60
N SER A 72 15.27 0.13 -2.13
CA SER A 72 15.33 1.51 -1.65
C SER A 72 14.43 1.71 -0.43
N PHE A 73 14.93 2.49 0.54
CA PHE A 73 14.07 3.11 1.53
C PHE A 73 13.73 4.53 1.09
N LEU A 74 12.45 4.79 0.82
CA LEU A 74 11.99 6.15 0.52
C LEU A 74 12.23 7.06 1.72
N PHE A 75 12.67 8.29 1.46
CA PHE A 75 13.13 9.28 2.45
C PHE A 75 14.42 8.91 3.19
N SER A 76 15.16 7.93 2.70
CA SER A 76 16.52 7.64 3.16
C SER A 76 17.45 8.83 2.89
N GLY A 77 18.46 8.99 3.76
CA GLY A 77 19.62 9.86 3.45
C GLY A 77 20.39 9.31 2.24
N SER A 78 21.24 10.16 1.67
CA SER A 78 22.07 9.83 0.52
C SER A 78 23.48 9.46 0.95
N ALA A 79 24.01 8.37 0.37
CA ALA A 79 25.43 8.07 0.44
C ALA A 79 26.24 9.09 -0.41
N PRO A 80 27.49 9.39 -0.04
CA PRO A 80 28.38 10.16 -0.89
C PRO A 80 28.63 9.47 -2.23
N GLU A 81 29.16 10.21 -3.19
CA GLU A 81 29.57 9.63 -4.47
C GLU A 81 30.64 8.54 -4.26
N GLY A 82 30.45 7.38 -4.85
CA GLY A 82 31.28 6.19 -4.64
C GLY A 82 30.78 5.25 -3.53
N GLY A 83 29.74 5.66 -2.80
CA GLY A 83 29.12 4.83 -1.76
C GLY A 83 29.82 4.92 -0.39
N ILE A 84 29.38 4.07 0.51
CA ILE A 84 29.90 3.93 1.87
C ILE A 84 30.44 2.52 2.05
N GLU A 85 31.70 2.41 2.51
CA GLU A 85 32.29 1.13 2.89
C GLU A 85 32.42 1.05 4.41
N GLY A 86 32.16 -0.13 4.95
CA GLY A 86 32.35 -0.36 6.37
C GLY A 86 32.06 -1.79 6.80
N GLN A 87 32.36 -2.05 8.08
CA GLN A 87 32.09 -3.31 8.72
C GLN A 87 30.62 -3.41 9.13
N VAL A 88 30.01 -4.55 8.88
CA VAL A 88 28.61 -4.82 9.27
C VAL A 88 28.54 -5.28 10.71
N ALA A 89 27.66 -4.67 11.49
CA ALA A 89 27.34 -5.09 12.84
C ALA A 89 25.84 -5.15 13.05
N HIS A 90 25.33 -6.22 13.65
CA HIS A 90 23.92 -6.29 14.04
C HIS A 90 23.65 -5.31 15.19
N VAL A 91 22.64 -4.45 15.05
CA VAL A 91 22.33 -3.38 16.01
C VAL A 91 20.89 -3.42 16.51
N GLY A 92 20.21 -4.57 16.34
CA GLY A 92 18.87 -4.80 16.85
C GLY A 92 17.81 -4.94 15.76
N THR A 93 16.60 -4.48 16.04
CA THR A 93 15.43 -4.61 15.17
C THR A 93 14.87 -3.24 14.84
N MET A 94 14.41 -3.06 13.62
CA MET A 94 13.62 -1.91 13.20
C MET A 94 12.14 -2.30 13.21
N TYR A 95 11.34 -1.54 13.91
CA TYR A 95 9.90 -1.72 14.01
C TYR A 95 9.20 -0.75 13.06
N LEU A 96 8.31 -1.28 12.21
CA LEU A 96 7.60 -0.52 11.19
C LEU A 96 6.09 -0.79 11.30
N CYS A 97 5.26 0.16 10.89
CA CYS A 97 3.80 0.05 10.89
C CYS A 97 3.23 -0.37 12.27
N ARG A 98 3.63 0.31 13.35
CA ARG A 98 3.26 -0.03 14.73
C ARG A 98 3.58 -1.49 15.08
N ASP A 99 4.84 -1.87 14.86
CA ASP A 99 5.39 -3.18 15.15
C ASP A 99 4.76 -4.34 14.35
N PHE A 100 4.08 -4.02 13.23
CA PHE A 100 3.61 -5.05 12.30
C PHE A 100 4.78 -5.73 11.59
N PHE A 101 5.80 -4.94 11.20
CA PHE A 101 7.04 -5.47 10.65
C PHE A 101 8.18 -5.33 11.66
N GLU A 102 8.82 -6.43 11.97
CA GLU A 102 10.01 -6.51 12.82
C GLU A 102 11.20 -6.92 11.94
N TRP A 103 11.97 -5.93 11.49
CA TRP A 103 13.05 -6.15 10.55
C TRP A 103 14.43 -6.05 11.22
N PRO A 104 15.30 -7.08 11.11
CA PRO A 104 16.66 -7.03 11.61
C PRO A 104 17.42 -5.84 11.03
N LYS A 105 18.12 -5.09 11.90
CA LYS A 105 18.86 -3.89 11.55
C LYS A 105 20.36 -4.08 11.77
N TYR A 106 21.13 -3.69 10.78
CA TYR A 106 22.58 -3.69 10.78
C TYR A 106 23.11 -2.28 10.58
N ALA A 107 24.20 -1.94 11.28
CA ALA A 107 24.97 -0.73 11.00
C ALA A 107 26.14 -1.06 10.07
N VAL A 108 26.43 -0.20 9.12
CA VAL A 108 27.69 -0.13 8.39
C VAL A 108 28.59 0.82 9.17
N LYS A 109 29.65 0.29 9.79
CA LYS A 109 30.51 1.02 10.71
C LYS A 109 31.83 1.45 10.09
N ALA A 110 32.27 2.65 10.46
CA ALA A 110 33.61 3.14 10.20
C ALA A 110 34.66 2.44 11.09
N ALA A 111 35.93 2.68 10.81
CA ALA A 111 37.05 2.13 11.59
C ALA A 111 37.08 2.64 13.05
N ASP A 112 36.51 3.80 13.33
CA ASP A 112 36.39 4.37 14.68
C ASP A 112 35.14 3.86 15.43
N GLY A 113 34.34 2.99 14.79
CA GLY A 113 33.13 2.40 15.35
C GLY A 113 31.87 3.24 15.17
N SER A 114 31.95 4.42 14.54
CA SER A 114 30.76 5.24 14.24
C SER A 114 29.89 4.59 13.15
N ASP A 115 28.58 4.83 13.23
CA ASP A 115 27.63 4.35 12.23
C ASP A 115 27.64 5.29 11.03
N LEU A 116 27.84 4.74 9.84
CA LEU A 116 27.86 5.45 8.56
C LEU A 116 26.53 5.31 7.79
N ALA A 117 25.90 4.16 7.92
CA ALA A 117 24.67 3.81 7.22
C ALA A 117 23.98 2.63 7.91
N TYR A 118 22.75 2.33 7.48
CA TYR A 118 22.02 1.17 7.96
C TYR A 118 21.53 0.26 6.83
N LEU A 119 21.57 -1.02 7.09
CA LEU A 119 20.98 -2.07 6.27
C LEU A 119 19.85 -2.69 7.10
N VAL A 120 18.69 -2.85 6.50
CA VAL A 120 17.51 -3.39 7.19
C VAL A 120 16.99 -4.56 6.37
N ALA A 121 16.90 -5.74 6.98
CA ALA A 121 16.51 -6.93 6.25
C ALA A 121 15.00 -7.16 6.32
N ASN A 122 14.36 -7.29 5.15
CA ASN A 122 12.97 -7.72 5.09
C ASN A 122 12.86 -9.17 5.60
N ALA A 123 12.32 -9.33 6.80
CA ALA A 123 12.14 -10.66 7.41
C ALA A 123 11.07 -11.52 6.70
N GLY A 124 10.27 -10.93 5.82
CA GLY A 124 9.25 -11.62 5.04
C GLY A 124 9.71 -12.17 3.69
N GLY A 125 10.96 -11.89 3.26
CA GLY A 125 11.39 -12.38 1.95
C GLY A 125 12.40 -11.51 1.21
N PRO A 126 12.07 -11.04 -0.02
CA PRO A 126 13.00 -10.34 -0.89
C PRO A 126 13.33 -8.91 -0.43
N ALA A 127 14.39 -8.34 -1.01
CA ALA A 127 14.69 -6.93 -0.88
C ALA A 127 13.66 -6.12 -1.67
N ILE A 128 12.89 -5.27 -0.98
CA ILE A 128 11.79 -4.49 -1.55
C ILE A 128 12.05 -2.98 -1.45
N THR A 129 11.32 -2.19 -2.23
CA THR A 129 11.19 -0.76 -1.96
C THR A 129 10.21 -0.56 -0.81
N PHE A 130 10.60 0.25 0.17
CA PHE A 130 9.75 0.51 1.33
C PHE A 130 9.84 1.97 1.77
N VAL A 131 8.92 2.42 2.62
CA VAL A 131 8.88 3.80 3.10
C VAL A 131 9.25 3.88 4.58
N LEU A 132 10.02 4.92 4.96
CA LEU A 132 10.32 5.19 6.35
C LEU A 132 9.16 5.93 7.01
N TYR A 133 8.45 5.29 7.92
CA TYR A 133 7.28 5.85 8.60
C TYR A 133 7.62 6.98 9.59
N GLU A 134 8.84 7.07 10.08
CA GLU A 134 9.27 8.13 10.99
C GLU A 134 9.82 9.35 10.24
N LEU A 135 9.01 9.98 9.41
CA LEU A 135 9.40 11.13 8.58
C LEU A 135 10.09 12.27 9.34
N GLY A 136 9.64 12.58 10.55
CA GLY A 136 10.15 13.74 11.30
C GLY A 136 11.56 13.59 11.84
N ARG A 137 12.10 12.37 11.97
CA ARG A 137 13.42 12.10 12.57
C ARG A 137 14.50 11.72 11.57
N LEU A 138 14.12 11.30 10.35
CA LEU A 138 15.03 10.62 9.43
C LEU A 138 15.34 11.41 8.16
N PHE A 139 14.70 12.54 7.90
CA PHE A 139 15.01 13.36 6.75
C PHE A 139 16.51 13.72 6.69
N GLY A 140 17.20 13.12 5.73
CA GLY A 140 18.49 13.54 5.26
C GLY A 140 19.69 13.20 6.15
N ARG A 141 19.56 12.36 7.17
CA ARG A 141 20.68 12.10 8.07
C ARG A 141 21.47 10.84 7.74
N MET A 142 20.83 9.68 7.66
CA MET A 142 21.51 8.40 7.46
C MET A 142 21.01 7.67 6.23
N PRO A 143 21.88 7.10 5.39
CA PRO A 143 21.50 6.22 4.31
C PRO A 143 20.95 4.90 4.84
N TYR A 144 19.84 4.42 4.26
CA TYR A 144 19.21 3.14 4.53
C TYR A 144 19.00 2.36 3.25
N VAL A 145 19.18 1.04 3.32
CA VAL A 145 18.90 0.11 2.22
C VAL A 145 18.18 -1.11 2.79
N VAL A 146 17.21 -1.63 2.04
CA VAL A 146 16.50 -2.88 2.36
C VAL A 146 17.26 -4.06 1.77
N LEU A 147 17.51 -5.09 2.58
CA LEU A 147 18.08 -6.39 2.20
C LEU A 147 16.99 -7.47 2.16
N ASP A 148 17.30 -8.58 1.52
CA ASP A 148 16.48 -9.79 1.58
C ASP A 148 16.78 -10.65 2.83
N LEU A 149 15.87 -11.58 3.12
CA LEU A 149 16.01 -12.53 4.23
C LEU A 149 17.26 -13.43 4.06
N ALA A 150 17.55 -13.87 2.84
CA ALA A 150 18.73 -14.72 2.59
C ALA A 150 20.05 -14.02 2.95
N THR A 151 20.13 -12.71 2.71
CA THR A 151 21.29 -11.90 3.13
C THR A 151 21.35 -11.76 4.66
N HIS A 152 20.19 -11.62 5.32
CA HIS A 152 20.12 -11.63 6.78
C HIS A 152 20.69 -12.92 7.35
N ASP A 153 20.22 -14.08 6.87
CA ASP A 153 20.67 -15.39 7.34
C ASP A 153 22.17 -15.57 7.14
N TYR A 154 22.66 -15.14 5.97
CA TYR A 154 24.09 -15.17 5.68
C TYR A 154 24.90 -14.29 6.65
N PHE A 155 24.46 -13.05 6.90
CA PHE A 155 25.15 -12.15 7.84
C PHE A 155 25.16 -12.72 9.25
N GLN A 156 24.04 -13.26 9.73
CA GLN A 156 23.97 -13.92 11.04
C GLN A 156 24.96 -15.08 11.16
N GLN A 157 25.04 -15.93 10.13
CA GLN A 157 25.97 -17.06 10.11
C GLN A 157 27.43 -16.58 10.15
N GLN A 158 27.81 -15.60 9.35
CA GLN A 158 29.19 -15.10 9.31
C GLN A 158 29.58 -14.43 10.63
N LEU A 159 28.73 -13.57 11.17
CA LEU A 159 28.96 -12.87 12.43
C LEU A 159 29.04 -13.84 13.61
N ALA A 160 28.21 -14.89 13.66
CA ALA A 160 28.25 -15.94 14.69
C ALA A 160 29.52 -16.77 14.61
N ALA A 161 30.10 -16.98 13.41
CA ALA A 161 31.35 -17.63 13.20
C ALA A 161 32.59 -16.75 13.54
N GLY A 162 32.38 -15.49 13.90
CA GLY A 162 33.45 -14.53 14.18
C GLY A 162 34.12 -13.97 12.92
N ASN A 163 33.51 -14.17 11.74
CA ASN A 163 34.04 -13.65 10.49
C ASN A 163 33.77 -12.17 10.35
N GLU A 164 34.70 -11.44 9.74
CA GLU A 164 34.45 -10.06 9.32
C GLU A 164 33.44 -10.05 8.16
N VAL A 165 32.37 -9.27 8.30
CA VAL A 165 31.45 -8.93 7.20
C VAL A 165 31.67 -7.47 6.84
N ARG A 166 32.10 -7.22 5.61
CA ARG A 166 32.32 -5.87 5.11
C ARG A 166 31.56 -5.65 3.81
N VAL A 167 30.94 -4.48 3.70
CA VAL A 167 30.13 -4.12 2.54
C VAL A 167 30.53 -2.75 1.99
N ARG A 168 30.21 -2.55 0.70
CA ARG A 168 30.01 -1.23 0.10
C ARG A 168 28.53 -1.08 -0.20
N MET A 169 27.92 0.00 0.25
CA MET A 169 26.54 0.34 -0.08
C MET A 169 26.46 1.70 -0.75
N ASP A 170 25.50 1.86 -1.66
CA ASP A 170 25.13 3.12 -2.28
C ASP A 170 23.61 3.24 -2.37
N THR A 171 23.13 4.44 -2.08
CA THR A 171 21.74 4.88 -2.31
C THR A 171 21.73 6.39 -2.26
N ALA A 172 20.92 7.03 -3.10
CA ALA A 172 20.70 8.45 -2.99
C ALA A 172 19.33 8.83 -3.54
N GLY A 173 18.76 9.85 -2.95
CA GLY A 173 17.52 10.43 -3.40
C GLY A 173 17.33 11.85 -2.90
N VAL A 174 16.35 12.52 -3.44
CA VAL A 174 16.00 13.88 -3.06
C VAL A 174 14.54 13.93 -2.63
N VAL A 175 14.29 14.66 -1.56
CA VAL A 175 12.94 15.01 -1.16
C VAL A 175 12.37 16.00 -2.16
N LYS A 176 11.18 15.72 -2.68
CA LYS A 176 10.44 16.57 -3.62
C LYS A 176 9.24 17.15 -2.91
N ASP A 177 9.27 18.46 -2.71
CA ASP A 177 8.12 19.19 -2.18
C ASP A 177 7.17 19.56 -3.30
N GLY A 178 5.87 19.52 -2.99
CA GLY A 178 4.82 19.95 -3.90
C GLY A 178 4.56 19.02 -5.08
N LEU A 179 4.79 17.71 -4.94
CA LEU A 179 4.28 16.76 -5.92
C LEU A 179 2.75 16.77 -5.92
N LEU A 180 2.16 16.78 -7.11
CA LEU A 180 0.71 16.80 -7.28
C LEU A 180 0.18 15.39 -7.50
N SER A 181 -0.81 14.99 -6.70
CA SER A 181 -1.61 13.78 -6.91
C SER A 181 -3.11 14.11 -6.79
N HIS A 182 -3.97 13.11 -6.99
CA HIS A 182 -5.42 13.28 -7.00
C HIS A 182 -6.12 12.13 -6.30
N ASN A 183 -7.20 12.44 -5.56
CA ASN A 183 -8.21 11.46 -5.23
C ASN A 183 -9.32 11.54 -6.28
N VAL A 184 -9.73 10.39 -6.82
CA VAL A 184 -10.81 10.29 -7.80
C VAL A 184 -12.02 9.65 -7.14
N THR A 185 -13.14 10.36 -7.09
CA THR A 185 -14.36 9.92 -6.41
C THR A 185 -15.52 9.77 -7.39
N GLY A 186 -16.10 8.58 -7.45
CA GLY A 186 -17.37 8.33 -8.12
C GLY A 186 -18.50 8.24 -7.09
N VAL A 187 -19.59 8.98 -7.31
CA VAL A 187 -20.72 9.08 -6.37
C VAL A 187 -21.94 8.40 -6.93
N LEU A 188 -22.49 7.44 -6.19
CA LEU A 188 -23.81 6.83 -6.41
C LEU A 188 -24.77 7.35 -5.33
N PRO A 189 -25.71 8.26 -5.68
CA PRO A 189 -26.58 8.90 -4.68
C PRO A 189 -27.55 7.93 -4.03
N GLY A 190 -27.72 8.03 -2.72
CA GLY A 190 -28.73 7.31 -1.95
C GLY A 190 -30.16 7.75 -2.28
N SER A 191 -31.13 6.87 -2.04
CA SER A 191 -32.55 7.11 -2.32
C SER A 191 -33.32 7.71 -1.15
N CYS A 192 -32.94 7.38 0.09
CA CYS A 192 -33.69 7.72 1.31
C CYS A 192 -32.84 8.48 2.34
N LEU A 193 -31.56 8.20 2.42
CA LEU A 193 -30.60 8.78 3.37
C LEU A 193 -29.36 9.29 2.63
N PRO A 194 -29.52 10.22 1.66
CA PRO A 194 -28.42 10.65 0.80
C PRO A 194 -27.30 11.39 1.55
N GLU A 195 -27.56 11.88 2.77
CA GLU A 195 -26.57 12.51 3.65
C GLU A 195 -25.72 11.50 4.43
N GLU A 196 -26.13 10.22 4.51
CA GLU A 196 -25.31 9.15 5.06
C GLU A 196 -24.51 8.49 3.95
N GLU A 197 -23.22 8.27 4.19
CA GLU A 197 -22.29 7.84 3.16
C GLU A 197 -21.57 6.54 3.54
N ILE A 198 -21.42 5.65 2.58
CA ILE A 198 -20.53 4.48 2.64
C ILE A 198 -19.37 4.74 1.69
N VAL A 199 -18.16 4.64 2.17
CA VAL A 199 -16.95 4.76 1.35
C VAL A 199 -16.47 3.35 0.95
N VAL A 200 -16.22 3.16 -0.35
CA VAL A 200 -15.52 2.00 -0.90
C VAL A 200 -14.27 2.53 -1.56
N CYS A 201 -13.09 2.05 -1.17
CA CYS A 201 -11.86 2.65 -1.66
C CYS A 201 -10.76 1.61 -1.98
N ALA A 202 -9.83 2.06 -2.80
CA ALA A 202 -8.58 1.41 -3.13
C ALA A 202 -7.58 2.49 -3.54
N HIS A 203 -6.28 2.31 -3.33
CA HIS A 203 -5.30 3.21 -3.92
C HIS A 203 -4.97 2.78 -5.36
N TYR A 204 -4.53 3.74 -6.17
CA TYR A 204 -4.24 3.47 -7.58
C TYR A 204 -2.79 3.76 -7.97
N ASP A 205 -2.02 4.42 -7.12
CA ASP A 205 -0.57 4.50 -7.28
C ASP A 205 0.09 3.14 -7.02
N SER A 206 1.34 3.00 -7.38
CA SER A 206 2.15 1.83 -7.04
C SER A 206 3.51 2.28 -6.54
N THR A 207 4.16 1.43 -5.74
CA THR A 207 5.49 1.74 -5.26
C THR A 207 6.49 1.88 -6.41
N LEU A 208 7.58 2.57 -6.15
CA LEU A 208 8.59 2.92 -7.14
C LEU A 208 9.17 1.67 -7.82
N GLY A 209 9.02 1.60 -9.14
CA GLY A 209 9.54 0.50 -9.97
C GLY A 209 8.66 -0.75 -10.03
N SER A 210 7.55 -0.81 -9.28
CA SER A 210 6.56 -1.90 -9.37
C SER A 210 5.49 -1.59 -10.41
N PRO A 211 5.13 -2.53 -11.29
CA PRO A 211 3.93 -2.42 -12.11
C PRO A 211 2.64 -2.35 -11.28
N GLY A 212 2.65 -2.84 -10.04
CA GLY A 212 1.56 -2.75 -9.10
C GLY A 212 0.29 -3.46 -9.58
N ALA A 213 0.41 -4.70 -10.03
CA ALA A 213 -0.74 -5.46 -10.52
C ALA A 213 -1.60 -5.98 -9.36
N CYS A 214 -0.97 -6.57 -8.34
CA CYS A 214 -1.64 -6.90 -7.10
C CYS A 214 -1.80 -5.64 -6.25
N ASP A 215 -0.72 -4.90 -6.09
CA ASP A 215 -0.60 -3.70 -5.25
C ASP A 215 -0.54 -2.41 -6.10
N ASN A 216 -1.69 -1.73 -6.42
CA ASN A 216 -3.04 -2.15 -6.02
C ASN A 216 -4.04 -2.00 -7.19
N ALA A 217 -3.61 -2.36 -8.43
CA ALA A 217 -4.53 -2.37 -9.56
C ALA A 217 -5.68 -3.40 -9.34
N SER A 218 -5.41 -4.49 -8.59
CA SER A 218 -6.41 -5.49 -8.24
C SER A 218 -7.52 -4.94 -7.34
N GLY A 219 -7.17 -4.12 -6.35
CA GLY A 219 -8.13 -3.43 -5.50
C GLY A 219 -8.95 -2.39 -6.25
N VAL A 220 -8.32 -1.63 -7.17
CA VAL A 220 -9.04 -0.70 -8.05
C VAL A 220 -10.04 -1.44 -8.92
N GLU A 221 -9.65 -2.57 -9.54
CA GLU A 221 -10.58 -3.37 -10.33
C GLU A 221 -11.74 -3.90 -9.48
N ALA A 222 -11.46 -4.42 -8.29
CA ALA A 222 -12.51 -4.87 -7.37
C ALA A 222 -13.46 -3.74 -6.97
N MET A 223 -12.95 -2.56 -6.63
CA MET A 223 -13.74 -1.37 -6.32
C MET A 223 -14.66 -0.97 -7.49
N LEU A 224 -14.15 -0.95 -8.72
CA LEU A 224 -14.95 -0.60 -9.90
C LEU A 224 -15.98 -1.68 -10.25
N ARG A 225 -15.69 -2.96 -9.99
CA ARG A 225 -16.69 -4.04 -10.08
C ARG A 225 -17.82 -3.89 -9.05
N ILE A 226 -17.49 -3.46 -7.83
CA ILE A 226 -18.51 -3.12 -6.82
C ILE A 226 -19.34 -1.94 -7.31
N ALA A 227 -18.73 -0.92 -7.89
CA ALA A 227 -19.43 0.22 -8.45
C ALA A 227 -20.41 -0.19 -9.57
N GLU A 228 -19.97 -1.04 -10.49
CA GLU A 228 -20.81 -1.63 -11.55
C GLU A 228 -22.01 -2.40 -10.96
N ASN A 229 -21.75 -3.30 -10.00
CA ASN A 229 -22.78 -4.10 -9.34
C ASN A 229 -23.81 -3.24 -8.59
N MET A 230 -23.37 -2.13 -7.99
CA MET A 230 -24.23 -1.20 -7.25
C MET A 230 -25.04 -0.33 -8.21
N ALA A 231 -24.43 0.18 -9.29
CA ALA A 231 -25.09 1.02 -10.30
C ALA A 231 -26.19 0.28 -11.06
N HIS A 232 -25.97 -0.99 -11.39
CA HIS A 232 -26.95 -1.82 -12.09
C HIS A 232 -27.93 -2.56 -11.15
N GLY A 233 -27.71 -2.48 -9.84
CA GLY A 233 -28.54 -3.13 -8.82
C GLY A 233 -29.67 -2.23 -8.28
N PRO A 234 -30.36 -2.71 -7.23
CA PRO A 234 -31.32 -1.88 -6.48
C PRO A 234 -30.60 -0.65 -5.92
N LYS A 235 -31.28 0.51 -6.02
CA LYS A 235 -30.73 1.78 -5.54
C LYS A 235 -30.52 1.73 -4.02
N PRO A 236 -29.32 2.07 -3.51
CA PRO A 236 -29.04 2.05 -2.08
C PRO A 236 -29.82 3.15 -1.35
N ALA A 237 -30.11 2.94 -0.05
CA ALA A 237 -30.72 3.98 0.78
C ALA A 237 -29.73 5.11 1.06
N LYS A 238 -28.46 4.78 1.35
CA LYS A 238 -27.38 5.73 1.60
C LYS A 238 -26.55 5.97 0.35
N THR A 239 -25.90 7.11 0.27
CA THR A 239 -24.92 7.40 -0.80
C THR A 239 -23.72 6.46 -0.69
N VAL A 240 -23.26 5.94 -1.83
CA VAL A 240 -22.00 5.18 -1.90
C VAL A 240 -20.98 6.00 -2.67
N ARG A 241 -19.83 6.24 -2.03
CA ARG A 241 -18.66 6.90 -2.65
C ARG A 241 -17.60 5.87 -2.95
N PHE A 242 -17.20 5.77 -4.20
CA PHE A 242 -16.08 4.95 -4.67
C PHE A 242 -14.88 5.87 -4.83
N ILE A 243 -13.84 5.67 -4.02
CA ILE A 243 -12.69 6.58 -3.99
C ILE A 243 -11.43 5.83 -4.36
N ALA A 244 -10.82 6.20 -5.49
CA ALA A 244 -9.47 5.81 -5.81
C ALA A 244 -8.51 6.84 -5.20
N PHE A 245 -7.74 6.44 -4.19
CA PHE A 245 -6.77 7.29 -3.51
C PHE A 245 -5.44 7.29 -4.23
N GLY A 246 -4.82 8.47 -4.37
CA GLY A 246 -3.45 8.60 -4.81
C GLY A 246 -2.48 8.73 -3.64
N ALA A 247 -1.21 8.48 -3.90
CA ALA A 247 -0.12 8.63 -2.96
C ALA A 247 -0.31 7.84 -1.64
N GLU A 248 -0.87 6.64 -1.72
CA GLU A 248 -0.94 5.71 -0.60
C GLU A 248 0.47 5.24 -0.21
N GLU A 249 1.26 4.84 -1.20
CA GLU A 249 2.64 4.34 -1.08
C GLU A 249 3.60 5.35 -0.42
N TYR A 250 3.19 6.61 -0.34
CA TYR A 250 3.85 7.68 0.40
C TYR A 250 3.12 7.99 1.72
N LEU A 251 2.75 6.96 2.49
CA LEU A 251 2.14 7.12 3.82
C LEU A 251 0.67 7.54 3.80
N MET A 252 -0.10 7.03 2.85
CA MET A 252 -1.55 7.27 2.77
C MET A 252 -1.89 8.78 2.65
N PHE A 253 -1.10 9.54 1.87
CA PHE A 253 -1.33 10.99 1.77
C PHE A 253 -2.71 11.33 1.24
N GLY A 254 -3.20 10.60 0.22
CA GLY A 254 -4.50 10.86 -0.38
C GLY A 254 -5.66 10.67 0.59
N SER A 255 -5.71 9.55 1.29
CA SER A 255 -6.77 9.29 2.26
C SER A 255 -6.68 10.18 3.50
N LYS A 256 -5.48 10.48 3.98
CA LYS A 256 -5.27 11.48 5.06
C LYS A 256 -5.76 12.86 4.66
N PHE A 257 -5.45 13.31 3.44
CA PHE A 257 -5.91 14.58 2.92
C PHE A 257 -7.44 14.62 2.77
N TYR A 258 -8.03 13.51 2.28
CA TYR A 258 -9.49 13.39 2.18
C TYR A 258 -10.15 13.49 3.55
N VAL A 259 -9.71 12.70 4.53
CA VAL A 259 -10.27 12.69 5.90
C VAL A 259 -10.13 14.07 6.55
N ALA A 260 -8.95 14.70 6.46
CA ALA A 260 -8.74 16.05 6.99
C ALA A 260 -9.69 17.07 6.33
N THR A 261 -9.86 17.00 5.02
CA THR A 261 -10.78 17.87 4.28
C THR A 261 -12.25 17.66 4.70
N GLN A 262 -12.69 16.40 4.90
CA GLN A 262 -14.05 16.12 5.37
C GLN A 262 -14.24 16.62 6.81
N LYS A 263 -13.23 16.49 7.65
CA LYS A 263 -13.25 17.00 9.02
C LYS A 263 -13.36 18.52 9.08
N GLU A 264 -12.58 19.24 8.29
CA GLU A 264 -12.67 20.71 8.17
C GLU A 264 -14.04 21.19 7.70
N LYS A 265 -14.65 20.46 6.79
CA LYS A 265 -15.99 20.76 6.28
C LYS A 265 -17.13 20.36 7.23
N GLY A 266 -16.83 19.67 8.33
CA GLY A 266 -17.85 19.13 9.24
C GLY A 266 -18.71 18.02 8.61
N LEU A 267 -18.15 17.27 7.64
CA LEU A 267 -18.86 16.23 6.89
C LEU A 267 -18.44 14.81 7.30
N LEU A 268 -17.48 14.68 8.21
CA LEU A 268 -16.92 13.38 8.59
C LEU A 268 -17.99 12.45 9.18
N ASP A 269 -18.92 13.00 9.96
CA ASP A 269 -20.02 12.26 10.57
C ASP A 269 -21.02 11.65 9.55
N ARG A 270 -20.98 12.09 8.29
CA ARG A 270 -21.77 11.46 7.21
C ARG A 270 -21.26 10.07 6.87
N ILE A 271 -19.97 9.81 7.01
CA ILE A 271 -19.33 8.54 6.67
C ILE A 271 -19.64 7.51 7.75
N LYS A 272 -20.43 6.50 7.40
CA LYS A 272 -20.91 5.48 8.35
C LYS A 272 -20.06 4.21 8.33
N ASN A 273 -19.49 3.85 7.20
CA ASN A 273 -18.61 2.70 7.04
C ASN A 273 -17.62 2.93 5.91
N VAL A 274 -16.46 2.32 6.03
CA VAL A 274 -15.42 2.26 4.98
C VAL A 274 -15.11 0.81 4.65
N VAL A 275 -15.05 0.51 3.36
CA VAL A 275 -14.61 -0.78 2.80
C VAL A 275 -13.41 -0.50 1.90
N ASN A 276 -12.23 -0.89 2.35
CA ASN A 276 -10.97 -0.75 1.61
C ASN A 276 -10.60 -2.07 0.96
N LEU A 277 -10.16 -2.02 -0.30
CA LEU A 277 -9.70 -3.18 -1.06
C LEU A 277 -8.25 -2.96 -1.43
N ASP A 278 -7.40 -3.85 -0.92
CA ASP A 278 -5.97 -3.76 -1.13
C ASP A 278 -5.39 -5.14 -1.40
N MET A 279 -4.68 -5.29 -2.53
CA MET A 279 -4.03 -6.55 -2.93
C MET A 279 -5.00 -7.75 -2.99
N VAL A 280 -6.19 -7.61 -3.56
CA VAL A 280 -7.23 -8.66 -3.57
C VAL A 280 -7.18 -9.59 -4.79
N GLY A 281 -6.08 -9.59 -5.53
CA GLY A 281 -5.90 -10.37 -6.76
C GLY A 281 -5.06 -11.63 -6.61
N PHE A 282 -4.75 -12.07 -5.39
CA PHE A 282 -3.83 -13.16 -5.13
C PHE A 282 -4.29 -14.03 -3.94
N GLY A 283 -3.84 -15.30 -3.93
CA GLY A 283 -4.10 -16.23 -2.85
C GLY A 283 -5.39 -17.04 -3.01
N ASP A 284 -5.73 -17.80 -2.00
CA ASP A 284 -6.91 -18.68 -1.94
C ASP A 284 -7.91 -18.26 -0.86
N HIS A 285 -7.57 -17.24 -0.08
CA HIS A 285 -8.37 -16.66 1.00
C HIS A 285 -8.19 -15.15 1.07
N LEU A 286 -9.05 -14.47 1.83
CA LEU A 286 -8.92 -13.06 2.17
C LEU A 286 -8.64 -12.89 3.65
N ALA A 287 -7.65 -12.09 4.00
CA ALA A 287 -7.54 -11.50 5.31
C ALA A 287 -8.45 -10.26 5.38
N VAL A 288 -9.32 -10.19 6.37
CA VAL A 288 -10.21 -9.04 6.57
C VAL A 288 -9.95 -8.41 7.93
N THR A 289 -9.27 -7.27 7.91
CA THR A 289 -9.13 -6.44 9.12
C THR A 289 -10.37 -5.59 9.28
N VAL A 290 -11.05 -5.70 10.43
CA VAL A 290 -12.34 -5.05 10.64
C VAL A 290 -12.54 -4.56 12.07
N ALA A 291 -13.01 -3.33 12.20
CA ALA A 291 -13.43 -2.71 13.47
C ALA A 291 -14.66 -1.81 13.23
N PRO A 292 -15.56 -1.65 14.24
CA PRO A 292 -15.60 -2.36 15.51
C PRO A 292 -16.18 -3.78 15.36
N GLU A 293 -16.25 -4.52 16.46
CA GLU A 293 -16.77 -5.90 16.49
C GLU A 293 -18.23 -6.02 15.97
N SER A 294 -19.03 -4.97 16.12
CA SER A 294 -20.38 -4.90 15.54
C SER A 294 -20.37 -4.94 14.00
N PHE A 295 -19.35 -4.34 13.38
CA PHE A 295 -19.18 -4.38 11.93
C PHE A 295 -18.67 -5.76 11.48
N LYS A 296 -17.74 -6.36 12.22
CA LYS A 296 -17.27 -7.74 11.98
C LYS A 296 -18.43 -8.74 11.94
N ARG A 297 -19.35 -8.70 12.92
CA ARG A 297 -20.53 -9.57 12.92
C ARG A 297 -21.42 -9.41 11.68
N ARG A 298 -21.53 -8.18 11.16
CA ARG A 298 -22.27 -7.93 9.90
C ARG A 298 -21.57 -8.57 8.71
N LEU A 299 -20.26 -8.43 8.58
CA LEU A 299 -19.48 -9.09 7.54
C LEU A 299 -19.65 -10.61 7.60
N GLN A 300 -19.49 -11.19 8.78
CA GLN A 300 -19.67 -12.64 9.01
C GLN A 300 -21.05 -13.13 8.55
N SER A 301 -22.10 -12.35 8.82
CA SER A 301 -23.46 -12.68 8.37
C SER A 301 -23.58 -12.65 6.84
N VAL A 302 -22.93 -11.71 6.16
CA VAL A 302 -22.91 -11.65 4.68
C VAL A 302 -22.19 -12.87 4.10
N PHE A 303 -20.98 -13.13 4.59
CA PHE A 303 -20.16 -14.25 4.08
C PHE A 303 -20.81 -15.62 4.32
N ALA A 304 -21.48 -15.80 5.47
CA ALA A 304 -22.22 -17.04 5.76
C ALA A 304 -23.42 -17.28 4.80
N GLY A 305 -23.94 -16.22 4.19
CA GLY A 305 -25.03 -16.28 3.22
C GLY A 305 -24.59 -16.41 1.76
N MET A 306 -23.28 -16.42 1.48
CA MET A 306 -22.78 -16.55 0.11
C MET A 306 -22.91 -18.00 -0.40
N ALA A 307 -23.25 -18.14 -1.69
CA ALA A 307 -23.47 -19.45 -2.32
C ALA A 307 -22.18 -20.30 -2.40
N GLU A 308 -21.04 -19.65 -2.54
CA GLU A 308 -19.72 -20.26 -2.49
C GLU A 308 -19.00 -19.85 -1.22
N ALA A 309 -18.58 -20.84 -0.41
CA ALA A 309 -17.77 -20.58 0.77
C ALA A 309 -16.44 -19.95 0.35
N PHE A 310 -16.19 -18.74 0.85
CA PHE A 310 -14.94 -18.05 0.64
C PHE A 310 -14.15 -18.08 1.94
N PRO A 311 -12.93 -18.64 1.97
CA PRO A 311 -12.13 -18.64 3.18
C PRO A 311 -11.78 -17.21 3.56
N VAL A 312 -12.14 -16.80 4.78
CA VAL A 312 -11.86 -15.46 5.32
C VAL A 312 -11.23 -15.59 6.68
N GLU A 313 -10.05 -14.98 6.82
CA GLU A 313 -9.41 -14.78 8.11
C GLU A 313 -9.74 -13.38 8.63
N TYR A 314 -10.28 -13.30 9.85
CA TYR A 314 -10.67 -12.03 10.46
C TYR A 314 -9.63 -11.54 11.46
N ASN A 315 -9.16 -10.31 11.29
CA ASN A 315 -8.32 -9.60 12.22
C ASN A 315 -9.06 -8.38 12.79
N SER A 316 -8.94 -8.13 14.09
CA SER A 316 -9.52 -6.94 14.75
C SER A 316 -8.44 -5.92 15.14
N ASN A 317 -7.16 -6.22 14.90
CA ASN A 317 -6.06 -5.28 15.10
C ASN A 317 -5.89 -4.42 13.85
N VAL A 318 -6.44 -3.19 13.88
CA VAL A 318 -6.35 -2.25 12.76
C VAL A 318 -5.01 -1.55 12.78
N LEU A 319 -4.24 -1.73 11.72
CA LEU A 319 -2.88 -1.22 11.58
C LEU A 319 -2.79 -0.14 10.48
N PRO A 320 -1.81 0.78 10.56
CA PRO A 320 -1.60 1.85 9.58
C PRO A 320 -0.90 1.35 8.32
N VAL A 321 -1.55 0.43 7.59
CA VAL A 321 -0.99 -0.27 6.44
C VAL A 321 -1.74 -0.02 5.13
N SER A 322 -2.83 0.75 5.15
CA SER A 322 -3.58 1.16 3.96
C SER A 322 -4.64 2.22 4.28
N ASP A 323 -5.37 2.70 3.27
CA ASP A 323 -6.28 3.86 3.28
C ASP A 323 -7.48 3.79 4.25
N HIS A 324 -7.81 2.64 4.79
CA HIS A 324 -8.82 2.50 5.84
C HIS A 324 -8.39 3.16 7.16
N TYR A 325 -7.08 3.28 7.38
CA TYR A 325 -6.54 3.65 8.69
C TYR A 325 -6.83 5.09 9.09
N PRO A 326 -6.72 6.13 8.23
CA PRO A 326 -7.09 7.49 8.59
C PRO A 326 -8.56 7.64 9.03
N PHE A 327 -9.47 6.85 8.46
CA PHE A 327 -10.87 6.82 8.88
C PHE A 327 -11.05 6.14 10.24
N TYR A 328 -10.31 5.05 10.48
CA TYR A 328 -10.31 4.35 11.77
C TYR A 328 -9.85 5.25 12.91
N GLU A 329 -8.84 6.09 12.70
CA GLU A 329 -8.36 7.07 13.70
C GLU A 329 -9.45 8.09 14.10
N GLU A 330 -10.38 8.38 13.21
CA GLU A 330 -11.56 9.23 13.47
C GLU A 330 -12.77 8.44 14.02
N GLY A 331 -12.59 7.17 14.37
CA GLY A 331 -13.63 6.33 14.97
C GLY A 331 -14.68 5.79 13.98
N ILE A 332 -14.45 5.92 12.68
CA ILE A 332 -15.34 5.40 11.63
C ILE A 332 -15.16 3.89 11.52
N PRO A 333 -16.25 3.10 11.44
CA PRO A 333 -16.18 1.66 11.19
C PRO A 333 -15.50 1.33 9.85
N VAL A 334 -14.47 0.47 9.89
CA VAL A 334 -13.67 0.11 8.72
C VAL A 334 -13.61 -1.40 8.51
N ALA A 335 -13.51 -1.81 7.25
CA ALA A 335 -13.12 -3.15 6.85
C ALA A 335 -12.11 -3.05 5.69
N MET A 336 -10.95 -3.69 5.83
CA MET A 336 -9.93 -3.81 4.79
C MET A 336 -9.87 -5.25 4.34
N PHE A 337 -9.99 -5.48 3.05
CA PHE A 337 -9.84 -6.77 2.38
C PHE A 337 -8.43 -6.85 1.79
N LEU A 338 -7.70 -7.91 2.12
CA LEU A 338 -6.30 -8.09 1.77
C LEU A 338 -6.01 -9.53 1.39
N GLY A 339 -5.30 -9.76 0.30
CA GLY A 339 -4.65 -11.04 -0.04
C GLY A 339 -3.20 -11.04 0.48
N TRP A 340 -2.93 -11.78 1.54
CA TRP A 340 -1.61 -11.80 2.19
C TRP A 340 -1.27 -13.19 2.73
N PRO A 341 0.00 -13.64 2.69
CA PRO A 341 1.20 -12.98 2.15
C PRO A 341 1.29 -13.01 0.63
N TYR A 342 2.05 -12.07 0.03
CA TYR A 342 2.31 -11.98 -1.40
C TYR A 342 3.80 -11.79 -1.69
N ASP A 343 4.41 -12.76 -2.39
CA ASP A 343 5.87 -12.83 -2.56
C ASP A 343 6.43 -11.73 -3.47
N ASP A 344 5.62 -11.19 -4.40
CA ASP A 344 6.03 -10.13 -5.32
C ASP A 344 5.71 -8.70 -4.81
N TYR A 345 5.32 -8.58 -3.53
CA TYR A 345 4.98 -7.29 -2.89
C TYR A 345 6.11 -6.26 -3.04
N HIS A 346 5.76 -5.05 -3.51
CA HIS A 346 6.68 -3.93 -3.75
C HIS A 346 7.86 -4.22 -4.67
N GLN A 347 7.69 -5.15 -5.63
CA GLN A 347 8.73 -5.55 -6.56
C GLN A 347 8.34 -5.27 -8.02
N GLY A 348 9.37 -5.19 -8.90
CA GLY A 348 9.18 -5.11 -10.34
C GLY A 348 8.54 -6.36 -10.96
N THR A 349 8.39 -7.42 -10.20
CA THR A 349 7.75 -8.70 -10.58
C THR A 349 6.26 -8.75 -10.23
N ASP A 350 5.70 -7.74 -9.55
CA ASP A 350 4.26 -7.61 -9.33
C ASP A 350 3.54 -7.27 -10.64
N SER A 351 3.33 -8.27 -11.46
CA SER A 351 2.84 -8.18 -12.84
C SER A 351 1.50 -8.90 -13.05
N ARG A 352 0.79 -8.55 -14.12
CA ARG A 352 -0.56 -9.06 -14.42
C ARG A 352 -0.67 -10.59 -14.49
N ASP A 353 0.37 -11.27 -14.91
CA ASP A 353 0.42 -12.75 -14.98
C ASP A 353 0.44 -13.46 -13.62
N LYS A 354 0.71 -12.73 -12.54
CA LYS A 354 0.63 -13.20 -11.16
C LYS A 354 -0.78 -13.12 -10.56
N ILE A 355 -1.68 -12.39 -11.23
CA ILE A 355 -2.99 -12.04 -10.69
C ILE A 355 -4.03 -13.08 -11.13
N ASP A 356 -4.80 -13.55 -10.16
CA ASP A 356 -5.98 -14.38 -10.39
C ASP A 356 -7.25 -13.50 -10.53
N PRO A 357 -7.82 -13.37 -11.74
CA PRO A 357 -9.04 -12.57 -11.93
C PRO A 357 -10.25 -13.12 -11.15
N ASP A 358 -10.24 -14.40 -10.82
CA ASP A 358 -11.34 -15.03 -10.07
C ASP A 358 -11.30 -14.58 -8.60
N MET A 359 -10.10 -14.39 -8.03
CA MET A 359 -9.94 -13.80 -6.71
C MET A 359 -10.49 -12.38 -6.66
N ILE A 360 -10.15 -11.53 -7.66
CA ILE A 360 -10.70 -10.16 -7.74
C ILE A 360 -12.22 -10.19 -7.82
N ARG A 361 -12.79 -11.06 -8.68
CA ARG A 361 -14.25 -11.21 -8.82
C ARG A 361 -14.89 -11.60 -7.49
N ARG A 362 -14.37 -12.62 -6.81
CA ARG A 362 -14.89 -13.14 -5.54
C ARG A 362 -14.78 -12.08 -4.42
N ALA A 363 -13.67 -11.38 -4.34
CA ALA A 363 -13.49 -10.27 -3.39
C ALA A 363 -14.52 -9.14 -3.64
N ALA A 364 -14.73 -8.77 -4.92
CA ALA A 364 -15.71 -7.76 -5.29
C ALA A 364 -17.15 -8.19 -4.98
N GLU A 365 -17.51 -9.46 -5.22
CA GLU A 365 -18.84 -10.01 -4.89
C GLU A 365 -19.06 -10.00 -3.37
N ALA A 366 -18.08 -10.45 -2.60
CA ALA A 366 -18.13 -10.44 -1.14
C ALA A 366 -18.29 -9.02 -0.59
N ALA A 367 -17.46 -8.08 -1.04
CA ALA A 367 -17.53 -6.69 -0.63
C ALA A 367 -18.84 -6.01 -1.10
N THR A 368 -19.36 -6.34 -2.30
CA THR A 368 -20.69 -5.87 -2.75
C THR A 368 -21.78 -6.27 -1.78
N GLY A 369 -21.76 -7.52 -1.28
CA GLY A 369 -22.70 -7.98 -0.26
C GLY A 369 -22.64 -7.16 1.02
N VAL A 370 -21.42 -6.85 1.49
CA VAL A 370 -21.19 -5.99 2.66
C VAL A 370 -21.70 -4.57 2.41
N VAL A 371 -21.33 -3.96 1.28
CA VAL A 371 -21.75 -2.59 0.92
C VAL A 371 -23.28 -2.49 0.84
N ARG A 372 -23.95 -3.45 0.19
CA ARG A 372 -25.43 -3.49 0.13
C ARG A 372 -26.06 -3.59 1.53
N GLN A 373 -25.48 -4.38 2.42
CA GLN A 373 -26.01 -4.51 3.78
C GLN A 373 -25.89 -3.22 4.58
N VAL A 374 -24.75 -2.49 4.49
CA VAL A 374 -24.52 -1.27 5.28
C VAL A 374 -25.16 -0.04 4.63
N ALA A 375 -25.27 -0.01 3.30
CA ALA A 375 -25.93 1.07 2.58
C ALA A 375 -27.46 1.02 2.71
N GLY A 376 -28.03 -0.15 3.02
CA GLY A 376 -29.47 -0.35 3.13
C GLY A 376 -30.15 -0.39 1.76
N ARG A 377 -31.46 -0.70 1.79
CA ARG A 377 -32.33 -0.72 0.61
C ARG A 377 -33.19 0.54 0.56
#